data_742b15401f5d1936911befb19fd4768a
#
_entry.id   742b15401f5d1936911befb19fd4768a
#
_cell.length_a   1.000
_cell.length_b   1.000
_cell.length_c   1.000
_cell.angle_alpha   90.00
_cell.angle_beta   90.00
_cell.angle_gamma   90.00
#
_symmetry.space_group_name_H-M   'P 1'
#
loop_
_entity.id
_entity.type
_entity.pdbx_description
1 polymer ?
#
loop_
_entity_poly.entity_id
_entity_poly.type
_entity_poly.pdbx_seq_one_letter_code
_entity_poly.pdbx_strand_id
1 'polypeptide(L)'
;MDHVDIYVGADNCTDDTARVARERGAIVFERHDTVHVGKGYVLNEMLKRIKRPGRKHYDAYLVLDADNILDPNFISEIEKVYSSGYEIVTCYRNSKNYGDNWISASYALHWMRTQRTEHRARSVFRLATRIQGTGFLFANEIIKNGWNYTSLTEDRAFCADAVVNGYRISYNNDAEFYDEQPTDLKIAMRQRIRWSKGHIQAFSESGGKLFAGIFRFFGRLRSFMCYDMFFIVTPVSLVSMFCRWSAVILAIAQAFADGGSFSAALAIALWALYNFLIGSFGMVAQAVYVFIAERRHIPPIRWYKKVFYSLTFPIFDIIGRISLIVALFRKVEWKPIPHDKAVAINELSMKK
;
A
#
# COMPACT_ATOMS: atom_id res chain seq x y z
N MET A 1 -24.66 14.86 5.86
CA MET A 1 -23.33 14.55 6.47
C MET A 1 -23.20 15.05 7.92
N ASP A 2 -24.32 15.25 8.59
CA ASP A 2 -24.34 15.85 9.95
C ASP A 2 -23.76 14.98 11.06
N HIS A 3 -23.34 13.74 10.73
CA HIS A 3 -22.75 12.76 11.64
C HIS A 3 -21.21 12.58 11.47
N VAL A 4 -20.60 13.35 10.56
CA VAL A 4 -19.15 13.25 10.26
C VAL A 4 -18.46 14.54 10.69
N ASP A 5 -17.46 14.43 11.56
CA ASP A 5 -16.56 15.53 11.91
C ASP A 5 -15.21 15.33 11.22
N ILE A 6 -14.65 16.40 10.67
CA ILE A 6 -13.37 16.36 9.96
C ILE A 6 -12.26 16.88 10.88
N TYR A 7 -11.28 16.04 11.13
CA TYR A 7 -10.08 16.36 11.90
C TYR A 7 -8.86 16.44 10.98
N VAL A 8 -8.06 17.49 11.12
CA VAL A 8 -6.81 17.66 10.38
C VAL A 8 -5.63 17.72 11.35
N GLY A 9 -4.66 16.85 11.14
CA GLY A 9 -3.37 16.87 11.83
C GLY A 9 -2.35 17.65 11.01
N ALA A 10 -2.11 18.91 11.38
CA ALA A 10 -1.06 19.73 10.77
C ALA A 10 0.27 19.46 11.49
N ASP A 11 1.07 18.53 10.93
CA ASP A 11 2.32 18.06 11.53
C ASP A 11 3.52 18.78 10.94
N ASN A 12 4.19 19.57 11.76
CA ASN A 12 5.37 20.38 11.37
C ASN A 12 5.12 21.29 10.16
N CYS A 13 3.88 21.72 9.94
CA CYS A 13 3.55 22.65 8.89
C CYS A 13 4.07 24.05 9.22
N THR A 14 4.74 24.68 8.25
CA THR A 14 5.27 26.05 8.34
C THR A 14 4.52 27.02 7.41
N ASP A 15 3.51 26.51 6.73
CA ASP A 15 2.64 27.21 5.79
C ASP A 15 1.22 27.43 6.36
N ASP A 16 0.32 27.91 5.53
CA ASP A 16 -1.08 28.20 5.88
C ASP A 16 -1.97 26.96 6.04
N THR A 17 -1.44 25.75 6.02
CA THR A 17 -2.22 24.50 6.06
C THR A 17 -3.24 24.49 7.20
N ALA A 18 -2.83 24.83 8.42
CA ALA A 18 -3.71 24.83 9.59
C ALA A 18 -4.83 25.89 9.49
N ARG A 19 -4.50 27.08 8.99
CA ARG A 19 -5.47 28.17 8.79
C ARG A 19 -6.51 27.81 7.74
N VAL A 20 -6.05 27.35 6.58
CA VAL A 20 -6.94 26.97 5.47
C VAL A 20 -7.88 25.83 5.86
N ALA A 21 -7.40 24.85 6.61
CA ALA A 21 -8.24 23.75 7.09
C ALA A 21 -9.34 24.24 8.04
N ARG A 22 -9.01 25.14 8.98
CA ARG A 22 -10.01 25.74 9.89
C ARG A 22 -11.06 26.56 9.14
N GLU A 23 -10.65 27.36 8.17
CA GLU A 23 -11.57 28.16 7.34
C GLU A 23 -12.54 27.29 6.55
N ARG A 24 -12.19 26.03 6.28
CA ARG A 24 -13.05 25.03 5.63
C ARG A 24 -13.87 24.19 6.63
N GLY A 25 -13.86 24.54 7.92
CA GLY A 25 -14.67 23.91 8.96
C GLY A 25 -14.05 22.68 9.62
N ALA A 26 -12.80 22.37 9.34
CA ALA A 26 -12.12 21.26 10.00
C ALA A 26 -11.68 21.60 11.43
N ILE A 27 -11.67 20.61 12.30
CA ILE A 27 -11.05 20.67 13.64
C ILE A 27 -9.57 20.36 13.48
N VAL A 28 -8.70 21.36 13.71
CA VAL A 28 -7.27 21.24 13.41
C VAL A 28 -6.46 21.03 14.69
N PHE A 29 -5.61 20.00 14.67
CA PHE A 29 -4.57 19.77 15.67
C PHE A 29 -3.21 20.08 15.06
N GLU A 30 -2.58 21.14 15.54
CA GLU A 30 -1.21 21.47 15.19
C GLU A 30 -0.24 20.68 16.09
N ARG A 31 0.80 20.14 15.48
CA ARG A 31 1.85 19.38 16.12
C ARG A 31 3.21 19.84 15.59
N HIS A 32 4.12 20.09 16.52
CA HIS A 32 5.51 20.45 16.23
C HIS A 32 6.43 19.49 16.98
N ASP A 33 6.82 18.40 16.31
CA ASP A 33 7.69 17.37 16.87
C ASP A 33 8.61 16.85 15.78
N THR A 34 9.88 17.19 15.88
CA THR A 34 10.93 16.80 14.92
C THR A 34 11.60 15.47 15.27
N VAL A 35 11.29 14.89 16.41
CA VAL A 35 11.84 13.61 16.88
C VAL A 35 10.93 12.45 16.44
N HIS A 36 9.62 12.56 16.68
CA HIS A 36 8.65 11.53 16.34
C HIS A 36 7.93 11.89 15.03
N VAL A 37 8.63 11.76 13.91
CA VAL A 37 8.12 12.15 12.61
C VAL A 37 7.49 10.96 11.90
N GLY A 38 6.29 11.15 11.35
CA GLY A 38 5.58 10.16 10.55
C GLY A 38 4.10 10.01 10.91
N LYS A 39 3.33 9.49 9.97
CA LYS A 39 1.87 9.38 10.05
C LYS A 39 1.38 8.62 11.30
N GLY A 40 2.06 7.54 11.67
CA GLY A 40 1.69 6.75 12.85
C GLY A 40 1.73 7.55 14.13
N TYR A 41 2.72 8.43 14.32
CA TYR A 41 2.81 9.31 15.49
C TYR A 41 1.72 10.39 15.49
N VAL A 42 1.43 10.97 14.31
CA VAL A 42 0.35 11.95 14.15
C VAL A 42 -0.99 11.33 14.50
N LEU A 43 -1.30 10.14 13.95
CA LEU A 43 -2.53 9.41 14.26
C LEU A 43 -2.63 9.06 15.75
N ASN A 44 -1.54 8.60 16.39
CA ASN A 44 -1.53 8.33 17.82
C ASN A 44 -1.93 9.56 18.62
N GLU A 45 -1.32 10.70 18.35
CA GLU A 45 -1.61 11.92 19.10
C GLU A 45 -3.02 12.46 18.81
N MET A 46 -3.44 12.48 17.55
CA MET A 46 -4.79 12.91 17.16
C MET A 46 -5.86 12.06 17.84
N LEU A 47 -5.76 10.74 17.76
CA LEU A 47 -6.73 9.83 18.35
C LEU A 47 -6.76 9.96 19.89
N LYS A 48 -5.61 10.15 20.55
CA LYS A 48 -5.57 10.47 21.98
C LYS A 48 -6.33 11.75 22.32
N ARG A 49 -6.21 12.79 21.51
CA ARG A 49 -6.91 14.07 21.70
C ARG A 49 -8.41 13.96 21.44
N ILE A 50 -8.79 13.22 20.39
CA ILE A 50 -10.21 12.99 20.03
C ILE A 50 -10.92 12.17 21.11
N LYS A 51 -10.25 11.14 21.66
CA LYS A 51 -10.82 10.21 22.65
C LYS A 51 -10.72 10.70 24.11
N ARG A 52 -10.34 11.95 24.36
CA ARG A 52 -10.31 12.48 25.75
C ARG A 52 -11.69 12.43 26.40
N PRO A 53 -11.76 12.13 27.69
CA PRO A 53 -13.01 12.21 28.45
C PRO A 53 -13.73 13.56 28.25
N GLY A 54 -15.03 13.53 28.08
CA GLY A 54 -15.85 14.73 27.81
C GLY A 54 -15.89 15.20 26.36
N ARG A 55 -15.22 14.49 25.45
CA ARG A 55 -15.34 14.73 24.00
C ARG A 55 -16.44 13.86 23.39
N LYS A 56 -16.89 14.24 22.19
CA LYS A 56 -17.83 13.45 21.37
C LYS A 56 -17.30 12.05 21.16
N HIS A 57 -18.16 11.06 21.32
CA HIS A 57 -17.85 9.66 21.02
C HIS A 57 -18.09 9.38 19.54
N TYR A 58 -17.19 8.64 18.91
CA TYR A 58 -17.30 8.20 17.51
C TYR A 58 -17.28 6.69 17.43
N ASP A 59 -18.10 6.12 16.58
CA ASP A 59 -18.18 4.68 16.35
C ASP A 59 -17.00 4.17 15.54
N ALA A 60 -16.54 4.99 14.57
CA ALA A 60 -15.44 4.65 13.68
C ALA A 60 -14.61 5.88 13.28
N TYR A 61 -13.43 5.63 12.76
CA TYR A 61 -12.50 6.62 12.24
C TYR A 61 -12.13 6.29 10.80
N LEU A 62 -12.25 7.27 9.92
CA LEU A 62 -11.79 7.21 8.53
C LEU A 62 -10.48 7.97 8.40
N VAL A 63 -9.44 7.33 7.91
CA VAL A 63 -8.11 7.92 7.72
C VAL A 63 -7.84 8.19 6.25
N LEU A 64 -7.51 9.45 5.96
CA LEU A 64 -7.19 9.96 4.62
C LEU A 64 -5.88 10.74 4.67
N ASP A 65 -5.12 10.71 3.58
CA ASP A 65 -4.02 11.63 3.36
C ASP A 65 -4.57 12.97 2.84
N ALA A 66 -3.88 14.07 3.12
CA ALA A 66 -4.37 15.42 2.78
C ALA A 66 -4.49 15.68 1.27
N ASP A 67 -3.82 14.87 0.45
CA ASP A 67 -3.89 14.94 -1.00
C ASP A 67 -5.02 14.11 -1.63
N ASN A 68 -5.76 13.34 -0.82
CA ASN A 68 -6.81 12.47 -1.34
C ASN A 68 -8.06 13.25 -1.73
N ILE A 69 -8.60 12.92 -2.91
CA ILE A 69 -9.88 13.42 -3.40
C ILE A 69 -10.87 12.25 -3.40
N LEU A 70 -12.00 12.41 -2.74
CA LEU A 70 -13.01 11.37 -2.61
C LEU A 70 -14.04 11.44 -3.76
N ASP A 71 -14.46 10.28 -4.27
CA ASP A 71 -15.69 10.21 -5.07
C ASP A 71 -16.89 10.68 -4.23
N PRO A 72 -17.88 11.37 -4.79
CA PRO A 72 -19.05 11.85 -4.05
C PRO A 72 -19.78 10.77 -3.23
N ASN A 73 -19.73 9.51 -3.68
CA ASN A 73 -20.39 8.39 -2.99
C ASN A 73 -19.46 7.67 -1.99
N PHE A 74 -18.20 8.09 -1.87
CA PHE A 74 -17.19 7.39 -1.07
C PHE A 74 -17.65 7.08 0.36
N ILE A 75 -18.16 8.10 1.08
CA ILE A 75 -18.58 7.93 2.48
C ILE A 75 -19.74 6.95 2.58
N SER A 76 -20.77 7.10 1.75
CA SER A 76 -21.93 6.20 1.77
C SER A 76 -21.55 4.76 1.43
N GLU A 77 -20.61 4.57 0.49
CA GLU A 77 -20.14 3.24 0.11
C GLU A 77 -19.30 2.57 1.21
N ILE A 78 -18.42 3.31 1.87
CA ILE A 78 -17.60 2.72 2.96
C ILE A 78 -18.48 2.40 4.18
N GLU A 79 -19.48 3.23 4.48
CA GLU A 79 -20.45 3.01 5.56
C GLU A 79 -21.33 1.78 5.33
N LYS A 80 -21.74 1.48 4.10
CA LYS A 80 -22.49 0.25 3.77
C LYS A 80 -21.75 -1.02 4.21
N VAL A 81 -20.44 -1.07 3.96
CA VAL A 81 -19.63 -2.23 4.34
C VAL A 81 -19.41 -2.28 5.85
N TYR A 82 -19.14 -1.14 6.46
CA TYR A 82 -19.02 -1.03 7.93
C TYR A 82 -20.30 -1.49 8.62
N SER A 83 -21.47 -1.02 8.18
CA SER A 83 -22.78 -1.39 8.71
C SER A 83 -23.15 -2.86 8.48
N SER A 84 -22.48 -3.55 7.54
CA SER A 84 -22.64 -4.99 7.34
C SER A 84 -21.83 -5.85 8.32
N GLY A 85 -21.18 -5.23 9.32
CA GLY A 85 -20.51 -5.90 10.43
C GLY A 85 -19.00 -6.15 10.19
N TYR A 86 -18.36 -5.38 9.33
CA TYR A 86 -16.90 -5.38 9.19
C TYR A 86 -16.28 -4.24 9.99
N GLU A 87 -15.37 -4.57 10.88
CA GLU A 87 -14.74 -3.61 11.79
C GLU A 87 -13.68 -2.74 11.12
N ILE A 88 -13.12 -3.21 10.00
CA ILE A 88 -12.14 -2.48 9.19
C ILE A 88 -12.54 -2.57 7.72
N VAL A 89 -12.55 -1.42 7.04
CA VAL A 89 -12.92 -1.33 5.62
C VAL A 89 -11.86 -0.53 4.87
N THR A 90 -11.37 -1.07 3.77
CA THR A 90 -10.54 -0.35 2.80
C THR A 90 -11.27 -0.22 1.47
N CYS A 91 -10.75 0.57 0.55
CA CYS A 91 -11.48 1.06 -0.61
C CYS A 91 -10.64 1.05 -1.89
N TYR A 92 -11.24 1.45 -3.00
CA TYR A 92 -10.59 1.54 -4.30
C TYR A 92 -9.70 2.78 -4.36
N ARG A 93 -8.39 2.58 -4.55
CA ARG A 93 -7.38 3.62 -4.71
C ARG A 93 -7.11 3.87 -6.18
N ASN A 94 -7.53 5.00 -6.69
CA ASN A 94 -7.25 5.47 -8.04
C ASN A 94 -6.16 6.55 -8.03
N SER A 95 -5.79 7.06 -9.19
CA SER A 95 -4.74 8.07 -9.34
C SER A 95 -5.27 9.34 -10.01
N LYS A 96 -4.94 10.51 -9.46
CA LYS A 96 -5.22 11.82 -10.07
C LYS A 96 -4.45 12.06 -11.36
N ASN A 97 -3.25 11.50 -11.45
CA ASN A 97 -2.25 11.83 -12.46
C ASN A 97 -1.74 10.62 -13.26
N TYR A 98 -2.59 9.63 -13.48
CA TYR A 98 -2.26 8.42 -14.24
C TYR A 98 -1.57 8.68 -15.59
N GLY A 99 -2.00 9.70 -16.33
CA GLY A 99 -1.54 9.98 -17.70
C GLY A 99 -0.29 10.86 -17.79
N ASP A 100 0.30 11.31 -16.68
CA ASP A 100 1.39 12.28 -16.70
C ASP A 100 2.67 11.69 -17.30
N ASN A 101 3.15 10.58 -16.75
CA ASN A 101 4.30 9.87 -17.30
C ASN A 101 4.27 8.36 -16.95
N TRP A 102 5.30 7.63 -17.39
CA TRP A 102 5.38 6.18 -17.16
C TRP A 102 5.53 5.80 -15.68
N ILE A 103 6.08 6.67 -14.83
CA ILE A 103 6.26 6.42 -13.40
C ILE A 103 4.90 6.47 -12.72
N SER A 104 4.16 7.57 -12.85
CA SER A 104 2.81 7.71 -12.28
C SER A 104 1.84 6.65 -12.82
N ALA A 105 1.92 6.35 -14.12
CA ALA A 105 1.15 5.26 -14.73
C ALA A 105 1.47 3.89 -14.11
N SER A 106 2.76 3.61 -13.86
CA SER A 106 3.17 2.34 -13.24
C SER A 106 2.69 2.21 -11.80
N TYR A 107 2.69 3.29 -11.02
CA TYR A 107 2.09 3.29 -9.68
C TYR A 107 0.58 3.01 -9.75
N ALA A 108 -0.13 3.70 -10.63
CA ALA A 108 -1.57 3.49 -10.81
C ALA A 108 -1.89 2.04 -11.22
N LEU A 109 -1.15 1.50 -12.21
CA LEU A 109 -1.27 0.08 -12.61
C LEU A 109 -0.97 -0.89 -11.46
N HIS A 110 0.04 -0.58 -10.63
CA HIS A 110 0.36 -1.39 -9.46
C HIS A 110 -0.81 -1.44 -8.46
N TRP A 111 -1.43 -0.28 -8.16
CA TRP A 111 -2.58 -0.21 -7.26
C TRP A 111 -3.79 -0.90 -7.85
N MET A 112 -4.15 -0.63 -9.11
CA MET A 112 -5.28 -1.28 -9.79
C MET A 112 -5.11 -2.79 -9.87
N ARG A 113 -3.90 -3.29 -10.18
CA ARG A 113 -3.58 -4.72 -10.14
C ARG A 113 -3.84 -5.31 -8.76
N THR A 114 -3.29 -4.69 -7.73
CA THR A 114 -3.44 -5.15 -6.34
C THR A 114 -4.92 -5.22 -5.94
N GLN A 115 -5.69 -4.21 -6.26
CA GLN A 115 -7.13 -4.17 -5.96
C GLN A 115 -7.87 -5.28 -6.71
N ARG A 116 -7.56 -5.46 -8.00
CA ARG A 116 -8.22 -6.47 -8.82
C ARG A 116 -7.90 -7.90 -8.41
N THR A 117 -6.62 -8.20 -8.18
CA THR A 117 -6.15 -9.58 -7.98
C THR A 117 -6.02 -9.97 -6.51
N GLU A 118 -5.81 -9.01 -5.61
CA GLU A 118 -5.60 -9.29 -4.19
C GLU A 118 -6.82 -8.91 -3.34
N HIS A 119 -7.22 -7.62 -3.32
CA HIS A 119 -8.28 -7.15 -2.42
C HIS A 119 -9.63 -7.73 -2.77
N ARG A 120 -10.02 -7.67 -4.05
CA ARG A 120 -11.29 -8.18 -4.51
C ARG A 120 -11.40 -9.69 -4.33
N ALA A 121 -10.34 -10.45 -4.63
CA ALA A 121 -10.32 -11.90 -4.41
C ALA A 121 -10.53 -12.24 -2.94
N ARG A 122 -9.78 -11.59 -2.03
CA ARG A 122 -9.95 -11.82 -0.58
C ARG A 122 -11.33 -11.46 -0.08
N SER A 123 -11.90 -10.36 -0.56
CA SER A 123 -13.26 -9.95 -0.21
C SER A 123 -14.30 -11.02 -0.60
N VAL A 124 -14.20 -11.57 -1.83
CA VAL A 124 -15.08 -12.65 -2.29
C VAL A 124 -14.99 -13.90 -1.39
N PHE A 125 -13.77 -14.26 -0.98
CA PHE A 125 -13.54 -15.39 -0.07
C PHE A 125 -13.74 -15.05 1.41
N ARG A 126 -14.19 -13.84 1.74
CA ARG A 126 -14.36 -13.33 3.12
C ARG A 126 -13.08 -13.39 3.96
N LEU A 127 -11.91 -13.30 3.31
CA LEU A 127 -10.63 -13.22 3.95
C LEU A 127 -10.29 -11.77 4.29
N ALA A 128 -9.43 -11.57 5.28
CA ALA A 128 -8.91 -10.24 5.57
C ALA A 128 -8.01 -9.78 4.43
N THR A 129 -8.28 -8.59 3.89
CA THR A 129 -7.35 -7.92 2.99
C THR A 129 -6.37 -7.06 3.78
N ARG A 130 -5.69 -6.12 3.13
CA ARG A 130 -4.79 -5.16 3.77
C ARG A 130 -5.19 -3.74 3.42
N ILE A 131 -4.98 -2.80 4.33
CA ILE A 131 -5.08 -1.37 4.04
C ILE A 131 -3.82 -0.91 3.26
N GLN A 132 -3.91 0.25 2.63
CA GLN A 132 -2.87 0.79 1.74
C GLN A 132 -2.38 2.18 2.20
N GLY A 133 -2.30 2.37 3.51
CA GLY A 133 -1.83 3.61 4.13
C GLY A 133 -2.89 4.71 4.24
N THR A 134 -3.86 4.75 3.34
CA THR A 134 -4.91 5.78 3.28
C THR A 134 -6.22 5.20 2.76
N GLY A 135 -7.33 5.94 2.88
CA GLY A 135 -8.64 5.48 2.43
C GLY A 135 -9.15 4.25 3.19
N PHE A 136 -9.01 4.24 4.52
CA PHE A 136 -9.51 3.14 5.32
C PHE A 136 -10.27 3.62 6.55
N LEU A 137 -11.32 2.89 6.87
CA LEU A 137 -12.13 3.08 8.07
C LEU A 137 -11.85 1.95 9.06
N PHE A 138 -11.85 2.26 10.36
CA PHE A 138 -11.82 1.26 11.41
C PHE A 138 -12.69 1.65 12.60
N ALA A 139 -13.29 0.65 13.25
CA ALA A 139 -14.14 0.82 14.42
C ALA A 139 -13.32 1.31 15.64
N ASN A 140 -13.94 2.16 16.46
CA ASN A 140 -13.32 2.70 17.67
C ASN A 140 -12.86 1.61 18.65
N GLU A 141 -13.54 0.48 18.69
CA GLU A 141 -13.20 -0.64 19.57
C GLU A 141 -11.83 -1.27 19.27
N ILE A 142 -11.33 -1.19 18.04
CA ILE A 142 -10.04 -1.76 17.65
C ILE A 142 -8.89 -1.06 18.36
N ILE A 143 -9.05 0.24 18.59
CA ILE A 143 -8.05 1.08 19.26
C ILE A 143 -8.37 1.39 20.71
N LYS A 144 -8.98 0.43 21.44
CA LYS A 144 -9.24 0.60 22.90
C LYS A 144 -7.98 0.95 23.67
N ASN A 145 -6.85 0.35 23.29
CA ASN A 145 -5.54 0.58 23.88
C ASN A 145 -4.72 1.67 23.16
N GLY A 146 -5.37 2.50 22.35
CA GLY A 146 -4.74 3.55 21.55
C GLY A 146 -4.15 3.05 20.23
N TRP A 147 -3.61 3.98 19.44
CA TRP A 147 -2.91 3.71 18.19
C TRP A 147 -1.41 3.58 18.45
N ASN A 148 -0.88 2.36 18.43
CA ASN A 148 0.51 2.07 18.80
C ASN A 148 1.40 1.73 17.58
N TYR A 149 0.93 1.98 16.37
CA TYR A 149 1.61 1.65 15.13
C TYR A 149 2.39 2.88 14.63
N THR A 150 3.70 2.89 14.88
CA THR A 150 4.60 4.03 14.58
C THR A 150 5.74 3.69 13.64
N SER A 151 5.75 2.47 13.07
CA SER A 151 6.72 2.06 12.06
C SER A 151 6.54 2.85 10.75
N LEU A 152 7.52 2.75 9.83
CA LEU A 152 7.50 3.45 8.53
C LEU A 152 6.33 3.04 7.61
N THR A 153 5.68 1.91 7.93
CA THR A 153 4.44 1.43 7.31
C THR A 153 3.50 0.95 8.42
N GLU A 154 2.92 1.92 9.13
CA GLU A 154 1.99 1.70 10.24
C GLU A 154 0.78 0.85 9.84
N ASP A 155 0.37 0.97 8.58
CA ASP A 155 -0.73 0.24 7.96
C ASP A 155 -0.51 -1.29 7.96
N ARG A 156 0.71 -1.74 7.67
CA ARG A 156 1.05 -3.17 7.68
C ARG A 156 1.04 -3.76 9.08
N ALA A 157 1.62 -3.04 10.03
CA ALA A 157 1.62 -3.46 11.42
C ALA A 157 0.20 -3.51 12.00
N PHE A 158 -0.62 -2.52 11.67
CA PHE A 158 -2.05 -2.49 12.01
C PHE A 158 -2.81 -3.68 11.41
N CYS A 159 -2.64 -3.98 10.11
CA CYS A 159 -3.29 -5.12 9.47
C CYS A 159 -2.93 -6.46 10.13
N ALA A 160 -1.64 -6.65 10.42
CA ALA A 160 -1.16 -7.87 11.06
C ALA A 160 -1.76 -8.07 12.46
N ASP A 161 -1.77 -7.01 13.26
CA ASP A 161 -2.32 -7.04 14.61
C ASP A 161 -3.85 -7.24 14.58
N ALA A 162 -4.56 -6.57 13.68
CA ALA A 162 -6.00 -6.75 13.47
C ALA A 162 -6.33 -8.22 13.18
N VAL A 163 -5.61 -8.87 12.27
CA VAL A 163 -5.83 -10.29 11.92
C VAL A 163 -5.51 -11.21 13.10
N VAL A 164 -4.40 -10.96 13.82
CA VAL A 164 -4.05 -11.71 15.02
C VAL A 164 -5.11 -11.57 16.11
N ASN A 165 -5.80 -10.45 16.20
CA ASN A 165 -6.91 -10.22 17.13
C ASN A 165 -8.26 -10.72 16.63
N GLY A 166 -8.35 -11.20 15.37
CA GLY A 166 -9.55 -11.82 14.79
C GLY A 166 -10.46 -10.83 14.07
N TYR A 167 -10.05 -9.58 13.90
CA TYR A 167 -10.78 -8.59 13.11
C TYR A 167 -10.65 -8.88 11.61
N ARG A 168 -11.70 -8.58 10.87
CA ARG A 168 -11.74 -8.76 9.41
C ARG A 168 -11.59 -7.43 8.71
N ILE A 169 -10.70 -7.41 7.73
CA ILE A 169 -10.47 -6.24 6.88
C ILE A 169 -11.18 -6.49 5.56
N SER A 170 -12.27 -5.77 5.31
CA SER A 170 -13.03 -5.85 4.07
C SER A 170 -12.56 -4.82 3.06
N TYR A 171 -12.96 -5.03 1.81
CA TYR A 171 -12.66 -4.12 0.69
C TYR A 171 -13.96 -3.76 -0.03
N ASN A 172 -14.18 -2.46 -0.26
CA ASN A 172 -15.25 -1.98 -1.11
C ASN A 172 -14.70 -1.39 -2.43
N ASN A 173 -15.12 -1.98 -3.54
CA ASN A 173 -14.71 -1.54 -4.88
C ASN A 173 -15.39 -0.23 -5.33
N ASP A 174 -16.54 0.09 -4.74
CA ASP A 174 -17.36 1.22 -5.14
C ASP A 174 -17.06 2.49 -4.30
N ALA A 175 -16.36 2.34 -3.17
CA ALA A 175 -15.77 3.45 -2.43
C ALA A 175 -14.45 3.83 -3.08
N GLU A 176 -14.44 4.84 -3.95
CA GLU A 176 -13.28 5.25 -4.75
C GLU A 176 -12.71 6.58 -4.28
N PHE A 177 -11.38 6.64 -4.15
CA PHE A 177 -10.65 7.89 -3.94
C PHE A 177 -9.47 8.00 -4.91
N TYR A 178 -8.98 9.22 -5.09
CA TYR A 178 -7.89 9.54 -6.00
C TYR A 178 -6.75 10.17 -5.23
N ASP A 179 -5.55 9.62 -5.38
CA ASP A 179 -4.32 10.17 -4.83
C ASP A 179 -3.30 10.59 -5.90
N GLU A 180 -2.29 11.31 -5.49
CA GLU A 180 -1.22 11.75 -6.38
C GLU A 180 -0.08 10.76 -6.37
N GLN A 181 0.36 10.34 -7.57
CA GLN A 181 1.50 9.46 -7.73
C GLN A 181 2.76 10.24 -8.11
N PRO A 182 3.95 9.84 -7.62
CA PRO A 182 5.21 10.47 -8.01
C PRO A 182 5.41 10.43 -9.53
N THR A 183 5.95 11.53 -10.07
CA THR A 183 6.37 11.66 -11.47
C THR A 183 7.88 11.69 -11.62
N ASP A 184 8.61 11.94 -10.55
CA ASP A 184 10.07 11.95 -10.50
C ASP A 184 10.63 10.62 -10.00
N LEU A 185 11.66 10.10 -10.68
CA LEU A 185 12.25 8.79 -10.37
C LEU A 185 12.96 8.79 -9.01
N LYS A 186 13.61 9.88 -8.60
CA LYS A 186 14.32 9.95 -7.31
C LYS A 186 13.32 9.95 -6.15
N ILE A 187 12.20 10.67 -6.32
CA ILE A 187 11.10 10.69 -5.35
C ILE A 187 10.49 9.29 -5.26
N ALA A 188 10.20 8.66 -6.39
CA ALA A 188 9.66 7.30 -6.47
C ALA A 188 10.58 6.28 -5.78
N MET A 189 11.89 6.31 -6.06
CA MET A 189 12.89 5.46 -5.40
C MET A 189 12.90 5.67 -3.89
N ARG A 190 12.93 6.92 -3.41
CA ARG A 190 12.91 7.25 -1.98
C ARG A 190 11.67 6.69 -1.29
N GLN A 191 10.50 6.87 -1.89
CA GLN A 191 9.24 6.34 -1.38
C GLN A 191 9.26 4.80 -1.31
N ARG A 192 9.74 4.13 -2.36
CA ARG A 192 9.81 2.66 -2.40
C ARG A 192 10.82 2.10 -1.41
N ILE A 193 11.97 2.75 -1.21
CA ILE A 193 12.94 2.36 -0.17
C ILE A 193 12.30 2.48 1.22
N ARG A 194 11.53 3.54 1.47
CA ARG A 194 10.78 3.71 2.73
C ARG A 194 9.76 2.59 2.93
N TRP A 195 8.97 2.28 1.90
CA TRP A 195 8.00 1.17 1.96
C TRP A 195 8.68 -0.18 2.17
N SER A 196 9.81 -0.42 1.50
CA SER A 196 10.58 -1.65 1.66
C SER A 196 11.14 -1.79 3.08
N LYS A 197 11.67 -0.71 3.65
CA LYS A 197 12.16 -0.70 5.05
C LYS A 197 11.02 -0.94 6.03
N GLY A 198 9.89 -0.26 5.85
CA GLY A 198 8.70 -0.47 6.66
C GLY A 198 8.14 -1.89 6.56
N HIS A 199 8.22 -2.52 5.37
CA HIS A 199 7.83 -3.91 5.18
C HIS A 199 8.70 -4.87 6.03
N ILE A 200 10.01 -4.65 6.03
CA ILE A 200 10.94 -5.45 6.87
C ILE A 200 10.65 -5.23 8.36
N GLN A 201 10.39 -3.98 8.78
CA GLN A 201 10.01 -3.66 10.16
C GLN A 201 8.71 -4.35 10.57
N ALA A 202 7.66 -4.24 9.77
CA ALA A 202 6.37 -4.87 10.04
C ALA A 202 6.49 -6.40 10.16
N PHE A 203 7.33 -7.03 9.33
CA PHE A 203 7.63 -8.46 9.46
C PHE A 203 8.32 -8.78 10.79
N SER A 204 9.32 -8.00 11.17
CA SER A 204 10.04 -8.19 12.45
C SER A 204 9.13 -8.04 13.67
N GLU A 205 8.17 -7.10 13.62
CA GLU A 205 7.24 -6.81 14.71
C GLU A 205 6.09 -7.82 14.82
N SER A 206 5.59 -8.30 13.68
CA SER A 206 4.32 -9.02 13.60
C SER A 206 4.41 -10.44 13.03
N GLY A 207 5.51 -10.76 12.31
CA GLY A 207 5.64 -12.06 11.63
C GLY A 207 5.56 -13.24 12.58
N GLY A 208 6.23 -13.19 13.74
CA GLY A 208 6.16 -14.23 14.76
C GLY A 208 4.76 -14.44 15.34
N LYS A 209 4.01 -13.35 15.57
CA LYS A 209 2.62 -13.42 16.06
C LYS A 209 1.69 -14.07 15.04
N LEU A 210 1.84 -13.70 13.77
CA LEU A 210 1.05 -14.29 12.68
C LEU A 210 1.37 -15.77 12.50
N PHE A 211 2.67 -16.13 12.50
CA PHE A 211 3.10 -17.53 12.41
C PHE A 211 2.55 -18.37 13.57
N ALA A 212 2.67 -17.91 14.80
CA ALA A 212 2.07 -18.56 15.96
C ALA A 212 0.53 -18.67 15.84
N GLY A 213 -0.12 -17.65 15.27
CA GLY A 213 -1.56 -17.61 15.04
C GLY A 213 -2.05 -18.72 14.10
N ILE A 214 -1.24 -19.14 13.13
CA ILE A 214 -1.56 -20.25 12.23
C ILE A 214 -1.89 -21.52 13.04
N PHE A 215 -1.05 -21.85 14.00
CA PHE A 215 -1.21 -23.06 14.81
C PHE A 215 -2.20 -22.88 15.96
N ARG A 216 -2.15 -21.71 16.64
CA ARG A 216 -3.04 -21.40 17.77
C ARG A 216 -4.51 -21.44 17.41
N PHE A 217 -4.86 -21.05 16.19
CA PHE A 217 -6.23 -20.99 15.69
C PHE A 217 -6.55 -22.09 14.67
N PHE A 218 -5.75 -23.19 14.69
CA PHE A 218 -5.88 -24.29 13.73
C PHE A 218 -7.35 -24.74 13.58
N GLY A 219 -7.75 -25.05 12.34
CA GLY A 219 -9.12 -25.41 12.01
C GLY A 219 -10.15 -24.28 11.95
N ARG A 220 -9.76 -23.04 12.23
CA ARG A 220 -10.64 -21.85 12.15
C ARG A 220 -10.23 -20.96 10.98
N LEU A 221 -11.17 -20.17 10.45
CA LEU A 221 -10.90 -19.17 9.41
C LEU A 221 -9.75 -18.21 9.81
N ARG A 222 -9.67 -17.86 11.09
CA ARG A 222 -8.60 -17.01 11.65
C ARG A 222 -7.20 -17.62 11.45
N SER A 223 -7.02 -18.92 11.52
CA SER A 223 -5.77 -19.61 11.21
C SER A 223 -5.34 -19.32 9.77
N PHE A 224 -6.28 -19.47 8.82
CA PHE A 224 -6.01 -19.20 7.41
C PHE A 224 -5.75 -17.71 7.15
N MET A 225 -6.47 -16.83 7.83
CA MET A 225 -6.21 -15.37 7.75
C MET A 225 -4.81 -15.02 8.29
N CYS A 226 -4.35 -15.66 9.38
CA CYS A 226 -2.98 -15.50 9.89
C CYS A 226 -1.95 -16.01 8.86
N TYR A 227 -2.20 -17.15 8.23
CA TYR A 227 -1.36 -17.70 7.17
C TYR A 227 -1.27 -16.74 5.97
N ASP A 228 -2.39 -16.28 5.42
CA ASP A 228 -2.41 -15.36 4.29
C ASP A 228 -1.71 -14.03 4.63
N MET A 229 -2.02 -13.44 5.78
CA MET A 229 -1.40 -12.19 6.24
C MET A 229 0.10 -12.37 6.53
N PHE A 230 0.53 -13.53 7.01
CA PHE A 230 1.96 -13.83 7.20
C PHE A 230 2.73 -13.69 5.89
N PHE A 231 2.22 -14.22 4.78
CA PHE A 231 2.86 -14.06 3.47
C PHE A 231 2.76 -12.63 2.92
N ILE A 232 1.70 -11.89 3.23
CA ILE A 232 1.58 -10.46 2.87
C ILE A 232 2.65 -9.63 3.58
N VAL A 233 2.92 -9.92 4.85
CA VAL A 233 3.88 -9.16 5.68
C VAL A 233 5.31 -9.69 5.48
N THR A 234 5.50 -10.94 5.11
CA THR A 234 6.83 -11.49 4.81
C THR A 234 7.39 -10.86 3.53
N PRO A 235 8.66 -10.41 3.51
CA PRO A 235 9.30 -9.88 2.31
C PRO A 235 9.65 -11.03 1.32
N VAL A 236 8.64 -11.78 0.86
CA VAL A 236 8.76 -12.98 0.01
C VAL A 236 9.56 -12.71 -1.25
N SER A 237 9.42 -11.51 -1.83
CA SER A 237 10.21 -11.13 -3.02
C SER A 237 11.71 -11.07 -2.74
N LEU A 238 12.13 -10.66 -1.53
CA LEU A 238 13.52 -10.67 -1.11
C LEU A 238 14.04 -12.10 -0.97
N VAL A 239 13.30 -12.95 -0.25
CA VAL A 239 13.65 -14.36 -0.06
C VAL A 239 13.73 -15.08 -1.41
N SER A 240 12.72 -14.92 -2.26
CA SER A 240 12.69 -15.51 -3.60
C SER A 240 13.86 -15.05 -4.48
N MET A 241 14.20 -13.78 -4.43
CA MET A 241 15.34 -13.23 -5.17
C MET A 241 16.66 -13.82 -4.65
N PHE A 242 16.86 -13.86 -3.36
CA PHE A 242 18.04 -14.46 -2.75
C PHE A 242 18.20 -15.93 -3.14
N CYS A 243 17.13 -16.74 -2.99
CA CYS A 243 17.16 -18.15 -3.38
C CYS A 243 17.48 -18.35 -4.86
N ARG A 244 16.88 -17.55 -5.75
CA ARG A 244 17.14 -17.65 -7.20
C ARG A 244 18.60 -17.34 -7.55
N TRP A 245 19.14 -16.24 -7.02
CA TRP A 245 20.52 -15.86 -7.30
C TRP A 245 21.51 -16.83 -6.68
N SER A 246 21.26 -17.33 -5.46
CA SER A 246 22.08 -18.37 -4.85
C SER A 246 22.08 -19.65 -5.69
N ALA A 247 20.93 -20.07 -6.19
CA ALA A 247 20.84 -21.26 -7.05
C ALA A 247 21.63 -21.07 -8.36
N VAL A 248 21.57 -19.90 -8.99
CA VAL A 248 22.34 -19.60 -10.22
C VAL A 248 23.83 -19.61 -9.93
N ILE A 249 24.27 -18.96 -8.84
CA ILE A 249 25.69 -18.91 -8.45
C ILE A 249 26.22 -20.33 -8.16
N LEU A 250 25.47 -21.11 -7.38
CA LEU A 250 25.86 -22.49 -7.05
C LEU A 250 25.93 -23.39 -8.30
N ALA A 251 24.97 -23.26 -9.22
CA ALA A 251 24.98 -24.02 -10.47
C ALA A 251 26.19 -23.66 -11.34
N ILE A 252 26.57 -22.39 -11.42
CA ILE A 252 27.76 -21.93 -12.13
C ILE A 252 29.03 -22.49 -11.45
N ALA A 253 29.15 -22.38 -10.12
CA ALA A 253 30.28 -22.89 -9.36
C ALA A 253 30.45 -24.40 -9.54
N GLN A 254 29.35 -25.16 -9.49
CA GLN A 254 29.34 -26.60 -9.71
C GLN A 254 29.80 -26.94 -11.15
N ALA A 255 29.31 -26.21 -12.16
CA ALA A 255 29.72 -26.43 -13.54
C ALA A 255 31.24 -26.26 -13.74
N PHE A 256 31.88 -25.33 -13.04
CA PHE A 256 33.35 -25.16 -13.07
C PHE A 256 34.07 -26.22 -12.25
N ALA A 257 33.55 -26.62 -11.09
CA ALA A 257 34.17 -27.64 -10.23
C ALA A 257 34.20 -29.03 -10.91
N ASP A 258 33.16 -29.36 -11.67
CA ASP A 258 33.06 -30.61 -12.42
C ASP A 258 33.91 -30.63 -13.71
N GLY A 259 34.82 -29.66 -13.88
CA GLY A 259 35.62 -29.52 -15.10
C GLY A 259 34.76 -29.01 -16.29
N GLY A 260 33.61 -28.45 -15.98
CA GLY A 260 32.66 -27.92 -16.94
C GLY A 260 33.27 -26.83 -17.80
N SER A 261 32.93 -26.87 -19.07
CA SER A 261 33.37 -25.91 -20.05
C SER A 261 32.64 -24.55 -19.88
N PHE A 262 33.22 -23.50 -20.43
CA PHE A 262 32.59 -22.21 -20.59
C PHE A 262 31.15 -22.30 -21.16
N SER A 263 30.86 -23.30 -21.97
CA SER A 263 29.55 -23.60 -22.52
C SER A 263 28.50 -23.93 -21.45
N ALA A 264 28.85 -24.62 -20.37
CA ALA A 264 27.92 -24.93 -19.28
C ALA A 264 27.55 -23.67 -18.48
N ALA A 265 28.53 -22.83 -18.17
CA ALA A 265 28.28 -21.55 -17.49
C ALA A 265 27.42 -20.61 -18.37
N LEU A 266 27.67 -20.56 -19.66
CA LEU A 266 26.87 -19.78 -20.62
C LEU A 266 25.44 -20.32 -20.69
N ALA A 267 25.21 -21.62 -20.71
CA ALA A 267 23.86 -22.21 -20.70
C ALA A 267 23.07 -21.84 -19.45
N ILE A 268 23.71 -21.84 -18.27
CA ILE A 268 23.05 -21.39 -17.02
C ILE A 268 22.71 -19.90 -17.07
N ALA A 269 23.62 -19.05 -17.59
CA ALA A 269 23.38 -17.63 -17.75
C ALA A 269 22.22 -17.34 -18.73
N LEU A 270 22.16 -18.04 -19.84
CA LEU A 270 21.08 -17.94 -20.81
C LEU A 270 19.75 -18.41 -20.22
N TRP A 271 19.75 -19.48 -19.44
CA TRP A 271 18.56 -19.92 -18.71
C TRP A 271 18.08 -18.87 -17.70
N ALA A 272 18.97 -18.23 -16.95
CA ALA A 272 18.62 -17.17 -16.04
C ALA A 272 18.03 -15.95 -16.76
N LEU A 273 18.63 -15.56 -17.91
CA LEU A 273 18.13 -14.51 -18.78
C LEU A 273 16.73 -14.84 -19.32
N TYR A 274 16.54 -16.05 -19.81
CA TYR A 274 15.24 -16.52 -20.30
C TYR A 274 14.15 -16.42 -19.24
N ASN A 275 14.42 -16.87 -18.00
CA ASN A 275 13.47 -16.75 -16.90
C ASN A 275 13.18 -15.27 -16.53
N PHE A 276 14.17 -14.40 -16.62
CA PHE A 276 13.99 -12.97 -16.44
C PHE A 276 13.08 -12.37 -17.51
N LEU A 277 13.28 -12.73 -18.78
CA LEU A 277 12.47 -12.25 -19.90
C LEU A 277 11.02 -12.76 -19.82
N ILE A 278 10.80 -14.04 -19.47
CA ILE A 278 9.46 -14.59 -19.25
C ILE A 278 8.75 -13.88 -18.10
N GLY A 279 9.46 -13.63 -16.99
CA GLY A 279 8.90 -12.88 -15.88
C GLY A 279 8.49 -11.45 -16.28
N SER A 280 9.34 -10.78 -17.07
CA SER A 280 9.05 -9.45 -17.60
C SER A 280 7.85 -9.46 -18.56
N PHE A 281 7.76 -10.45 -19.44
CA PHE A 281 6.61 -10.64 -20.33
C PHE A 281 5.32 -10.87 -19.52
N GLY A 282 5.37 -11.70 -18.47
CA GLY A 282 4.23 -11.90 -17.58
C GLY A 282 3.75 -10.61 -16.91
N MET A 283 4.66 -9.70 -16.57
CA MET A 283 4.30 -8.39 -16.03
C MET A 283 3.66 -7.47 -17.08
N VAL A 284 4.14 -7.48 -18.32
CA VAL A 284 3.49 -6.77 -19.43
C VAL A 284 2.08 -7.30 -19.64
N ALA A 285 1.91 -8.62 -19.66
CA ALA A 285 0.59 -9.25 -19.79
C ALA A 285 -0.35 -8.86 -18.65
N GLN A 286 0.15 -8.79 -17.41
CA GLN A 286 -0.62 -8.29 -16.27
C GLN A 286 -1.02 -6.82 -16.44
N ALA A 287 -0.13 -5.95 -16.93
CA ALA A 287 -0.45 -4.55 -17.20
C ALA A 287 -1.56 -4.43 -18.26
N VAL A 288 -1.46 -5.19 -19.35
CA VAL A 288 -2.50 -5.25 -20.40
C VAL A 288 -3.83 -5.75 -19.81
N TYR A 289 -3.80 -6.81 -19.01
CA TYR A 289 -4.99 -7.30 -18.30
C TYR A 289 -5.64 -6.21 -17.44
N VAL A 290 -4.86 -5.47 -16.66
CA VAL A 290 -5.36 -4.36 -15.84
C VAL A 290 -5.98 -3.27 -16.71
N PHE A 291 -5.37 -2.91 -17.83
CA PHE A 291 -5.96 -1.95 -18.78
C PHE A 291 -7.34 -2.37 -19.30
N ILE A 292 -7.52 -3.66 -19.54
CA ILE A 292 -8.81 -4.19 -20.03
C ILE A 292 -9.81 -4.27 -18.87
N ALA A 293 -9.40 -4.83 -17.73
CA ALA A 293 -10.27 -5.10 -16.60
C ALA A 293 -10.73 -3.84 -15.85
N GLU A 294 -9.83 -2.85 -15.73
CA GLU A 294 -10.06 -1.59 -15.01
C GLU A 294 -10.33 -0.39 -15.96
N ARG A 295 -10.72 -0.67 -17.20
CA ARG A 295 -10.90 0.36 -18.25
C ARG A 295 -11.83 1.52 -17.87
N ARG A 296 -12.77 1.29 -16.94
CA ARG A 296 -13.71 2.30 -16.44
C ARG A 296 -13.07 3.28 -15.44
N HIS A 297 -12.01 2.85 -14.77
CA HIS A 297 -11.26 3.65 -13.77
C HIS A 297 -10.06 4.38 -14.38
N ILE A 298 -9.70 4.03 -15.62
CA ILE A 298 -8.55 4.62 -16.32
C ILE A 298 -9.02 5.80 -17.16
N PRO A 299 -8.44 7.00 -16.98
CA PRO A 299 -8.78 8.14 -17.80
C PRO A 299 -8.49 7.88 -19.29
N PRO A 300 -9.22 8.52 -20.21
CA PRO A 300 -8.97 8.39 -21.64
C PRO A 300 -7.56 8.91 -21.97
N ILE A 301 -6.70 8.00 -22.36
CA ILE A 301 -5.36 8.28 -22.86
C ILE A 301 -5.17 7.65 -24.23
N ARG A 302 -4.25 8.22 -25.03
CA ARG A 302 -3.95 7.71 -26.38
C ARG A 302 -3.46 6.28 -26.31
N TRP A 303 -3.85 5.43 -27.26
CA TRP A 303 -3.55 4.01 -27.27
C TRP A 303 -2.05 3.68 -27.19
N TYR A 304 -1.19 4.47 -27.86
CA TYR A 304 0.26 4.27 -27.81
C TYR A 304 0.85 4.51 -26.40
N LYS A 305 0.26 5.41 -25.60
CA LYS A 305 0.65 5.56 -24.19
C LYS A 305 0.31 4.31 -23.39
N LYS A 306 -0.84 3.67 -23.66
CA LYS A 306 -1.21 2.40 -23.00
C LYS A 306 -0.18 1.31 -23.29
N VAL A 307 0.22 1.17 -24.56
CA VAL A 307 1.29 0.24 -24.96
C VAL A 307 2.59 0.57 -24.27
N PHE A 308 3.04 1.82 -24.33
CA PHE A 308 4.28 2.27 -23.70
C PHE A 308 4.29 2.01 -22.17
N TYR A 309 3.20 2.33 -21.47
CA TYR A 309 3.10 2.11 -20.03
C TYR A 309 3.07 0.63 -19.68
N SER A 310 2.49 -0.23 -20.51
CA SER A 310 2.55 -1.68 -20.31
C SER A 310 3.97 -2.22 -20.48
N LEU A 311 4.71 -1.75 -21.49
CA LEU A 311 6.08 -2.17 -21.75
C LEU A 311 7.07 -1.67 -20.67
N THR A 312 6.81 -0.52 -20.05
CA THR A 312 7.66 0.04 -18.99
C THR A 312 7.32 -0.50 -17.59
N PHE A 313 6.18 -1.19 -17.42
CA PHE A 313 5.75 -1.71 -16.12
C PHE A 313 6.75 -2.70 -15.47
N PRO A 314 7.47 -3.58 -16.20
CA PRO A 314 8.54 -4.40 -15.63
C PRO A 314 9.67 -3.58 -15.00
N ILE A 315 10.01 -2.42 -15.56
CA ILE A 315 11.05 -1.52 -14.99
C ILE A 315 10.64 -1.06 -13.59
N PHE A 316 9.36 -0.76 -13.41
CA PHE A 316 8.82 -0.38 -12.11
C PHE A 316 8.99 -1.48 -11.04
N ASP A 317 8.83 -2.75 -11.41
CA ASP A 317 9.07 -3.88 -10.51
C ASP A 317 10.56 -4.05 -10.18
N ILE A 318 11.45 -3.91 -11.17
CA ILE A 318 12.91 -3.93 -10.97
C ILE A 318 13.33 -2.86 -9.96
N ILE A 319 12.82 -1.63 -10.10
CA ILE A 319 13.04 -0.54 -9.15
C ILE A 319 12.59 -0.96 -7.74
N GLY A 320 11.46 -1.66 -7.62
CA GLY A 320 10.98 -2.20 -6.35
C GLY A 320 11.94 -3.19 -5.70
N ARG A 321 12.48 -4.10 -6.47
CA ARG A 321 13.45 -5.11 -6.00
C ARG A 321 14.77 -4.46 -5.57
N ILE A 322 15.28 -3.50 -6.34
CA ILE A 322 16.47 -2.72 -5.98
C ILE A 322 16.21 -1.94 -4.67
N SER A 323 15.04 -1.31 -4.55
CA SER A 323 14.66 -0.58 -3.33
C SER A 323 14.65 -1.48 -2.10
N LEU A 324 14.23 -2.74 -2.24
CA LEU A 324 14.20 -3.72 -1.16
C LEU A 324 15.62 -4.11 -0.71
N ILE A 325 16.56 -4.30 -1.66
CA ILE A 325 17.97 -4.56 -1.35
C ILE A 325 18.58 -3.35 -0.62
N VAL A 326 18.38 -2.15 -1.14
CA VAL A 326 18.90 -0.91 -0.52
C VAL A 326 18.36 -0.73 0.89
N ALA A 327 17.08 -1.05 1.11
CA ALA A 327 16.44 -0.93 2.42
C ALA A 327 17.03 -1.86 3.49
N LEU A 328 17.66 -2.97 3.12
CA LEU A 328 18.37 -3.84 4.08
C LEU A 328 19.53 -3.12 4.76
N PHE A 329 20.32 -2.40 3.98
CA PHE A 329 21.60 -1.82 4.42
C PHE A 329 21.50 -0.35 4.81
N ARG A 330 20.43 0.36 4.38
CA ARG A 330 20.30 1.80 4.60
C ARG A 330 19.40 2.12 5.79
N LYS A 331 19.83 3.07 6.63
CA LYS A 331 18.95 3.74 7.57
C LYS A 331 17.99 4.65 6.77
N VAL A 332 16.71 4.52 7.00
CA VAL A 332 15.68 5.26 6.26
C VAL A 332 14.92 6.15 7.22
N GLU A 333 14.89 7.43 6.91
CA GLU A 333 14.12 8.43 7.63
C GLU A 333 12.88 8.80 6.83
N TRP A 334 11.81 9.18 7.54
CA TRP A 334 10.62 9.71 6.91
C TRP A 334 10.91 11.12 6.38
N LYS A 335 10.56 11.37 5.11
CA LYS A 335 10.65 12.69 4.49
C LYS A 335 9.40 12.94 3.67
N PRO A 336 8.82 14.14 3.71
CA PRO A 336 7.64 14.48 2.93
C PRO A 336 7.91 14.32 1.43
N ILE A 337 6.85 14.02 0.70
CA ILE A 337 6.83 13.96 -0.76
C ILE A 337 6.05 15.18 -1.22
N PRO A 338 6.56 15.97 -2.19
CA PRO A 338 5.81 17.08 -2.78
C PRO A 338 4.53 16.56 -3.46
N HIS A 339 3.43 17.25 -3.24
CA HIS A 339 2.14 17.03 -3.89
C HIS A 339 1.72 18.37 -4.49
N ASP A 340 1.96 18.53 -5.79
CA ASP A 340 1.82 19.82 -6.47
C ASP A 340 0.58 19.86 -7.40
N LYS A 341 -0.14 18.73 -7.53
CA LYS A 341 -1.23 18.63 -8.49
C LYS A 341 -2.59 18.87 -7.85
N ALA A 342 -3.05 20.10 -7.95
CA ALA A 342 -4.44 20.44 -7.67
C ALA A 342 -5.33 20.02 -8.85
N VAL A 343 -6.29 19.12 -8.60
CA VAL A 343 -7.27 18.64 -9.57
C VAL A 343 -8.65 18.74 -8.93
N ALA A 344 -9.63 19.29 -9.63
CA ALA A 344 -11.00 19.32 -9.14
C ALA A 344 -11.68 17.95 -9.35
N ILE A 345 -12.58 17.58 -8.43
CA ILE A 345 -13.33 16.31 -8.52
C ILE A 345 -14.08 16.18 -9.86
N ASN A 346 -14.58 17.28 -10.41
CA ASN A 346 -15.31 17.31 -11.68
C ASN A 346 -14.43 16.82 -12.85
N GLU A 347 -13.13 17.10 -12.81
CA GLU A 347 -12.19 16.64 -13.84
C GLU A 347 -11.92 15.13 -13.74
N LEU A 348 -12.08 14.56 -12.55
CA LEU A 348 -11.89 13.14 -12.28
C LEU A 348 -13.18 12.33 -12.53
N SER A 349 -14.35 12.87 -12.17
CA SER A 349 -15.65 12.21 -12.27
C SER A 349 -16.25 12.23 -13.68
N MET A 350 -15.87 13.15 -14.56
CA MET A 350 -16.27 13.12 -15.99
C MET A 350 -15.69 11.95 -16.79
N LYS A 351 -14.99 11.06 -16.14
CA LYS A 351 -14.34 9.87 -16.73
C LYS A 351 -15.16 8.58 -16.58
N LYS A 352 -16.33 8.65 -15.95
CA LYS A 352 -17.27 7.51 -15.82
C LYS A 352 -18.25 7.38 -16.95
#